data_45c70ef47fe0d80f0170b3633b20da92
#
_entry.id   45c70ef47fe0d80f0170b3633b20da92
#
_cell.length_a   1.000
_cell.length_b   1.000
_cell.length_c   1.000
_cell.angle_alpha   90.00
_cell.angle_beta   90.00
_cell.angle_gamma   90.00
#
_symmetry.space_group_name_H-M   'P 1'
#
loop_
_entity.id
_entity.type
_entity.pdbx_description
1 polymer ?
#
loop_
_entity_poly.entity_id
_entity_poly.type
_entity_poly.pdbx_seq_one_letter_code
_entity_poly.pdbx_strand_id
1 'polypeptide(L)'
;MFDYVPMWQMFIMIVIVAPIAEELLFRGILLFPGNKRNTTWVRVVISALLFGLVHTPTDFLSFYTYVGMGFIFSYAAKKRGSVEVAIVYHFLNNLFGFIQILLLQSLL
;
A
#
# COMPACT_ATOMS: atom_id res chain seq x y z
N MET A 1 -20.99 8.39 7.27
CA MET A 1 -20.03 7.92 8.28
C MET A 1 -18.74 8.74 8.28
N PHE A 2 -18.18 9.03 7.11
CA PHE A 2 -16.95 9.82 7.03
C PHE A 2 -17.15 11.31 7.32
N ASP A 3 -18.39 11.79 7.29
CA ASP A 3 -18.72 13.20 7.51
C ASP A 3 -18.38 13.69 8.93
N TYR A 4 -18.19 12.75 9.86
CA TYR A 4 -17.88 13.07 11.25
C TYR A 4 -16.40 12.92 11.60
N VAL A 5 -15.56 12.50 10.64
CA VAL A 5 -14.12 12.32 10.88
C VAL A 5 -13.39 13.58 10.41
N PRO A 6 -12.66 14.25 11.30
CA PRO A 6 -11.88 15.43 10.88
C PRO A 6 -10.85 15.09 9.81
N MET A 7 -10.59 16.04 8.93
CA MET A 7 -9.64 15.89 7.82
C MET A 7 -8.24 15.45 8.29
N TRP A 8 -7.76 16.02 9.39
CA TRP A 8 -6.45 15.68 9.92
C TRP A 8 -6.38 14.21 10.39
N GLN A 9 -7.47 13.68 10.95
CA GLN A 9 -7.52 12.26 11.33
C GLN A 9 -7.52 11.37 10.11
N MET A 10 -8.29 11.72 9.08
CA MET A 10 -8.28 10.98 7.81
C MET A 10 -6.88 10.96 7.19
N PHE A 11 -6.20 12.10 7.20
CA PHE A 11 -4.83 12.20 6.69
C PHE A 11 -3.91 11.23 7.43
N ILE A 12 -3.90 11.26 8.77
CA ILE A 12 -3.04 10.40 9.57
C ILE A 12 -3.35 8.92 9.30
N MET A 13 -4.62 8.54 9.28
CA MET A 13 -5.01 7.15 9.08
C MET A 13 -4.68 6.64 7.68
N ILE A 14 -4.99 7.41 6.64
CA ILE A 14 -4.84 6.97 5.25
C ILE A 14 -3.41 7.07 4.77
N VAL A 15 -2.71 8.15 5.13
CA VAL A 15 -1.40 8.46 4.55
C VAL A 15 -0.26 7.90 5.40
N ILE A 16 -0.45 7.76 6.70
CA ILE A 16 0.62 7.37 7.63
C ILE A 16 0.39 5.98 8.22
N VAL A 17 -0.72 5.81 8.94
CA VAL A 17 -0.94 4.58 9.73
C VAL A 17 -1.23 3.38 8.84
N ALA A 18 -2.16 3.51 7.91
CA ALA A 18 -2.54 2.38 7.05
C ALA A 18 -1.36 1.88 6.20
N PRO A 19 -0.58 2.72 5.51
CA PRO A 19 0.58 2.24 4.78
C PRO A 19 1.60 1.51 5.66
N ILE A 20 1.89 2.03 6.85
CA ILE A 20 2.83 1.36 7.75
C ILE A 20 2.31 -0.02 8.16
N ALA A 21 1.05 -0.10 8.61
CA ALA A 21 0.45 -1.35 9.05
C ALA A 21 0.38 -2.37 7.90
N GLU A 22 -0.06 -1.95 6.72
CA GLU A 22 -0.18 -2.83 5.57
C GLU A 22 1.19 -3.33 5.11
N GLU A 23 2.20 -2.47 5.04
CA GLU A 23 3.52 -2.89 4.61
C GLU A 23 4.21 -3.79 5.63
N LEU A 24 4.02 -3.57 6.92
CA LEU A 24 4.52 -4.49 7.94
C LEU A 24 3.94 -5.88 7.78
N LEU A 25 2.66 -5.99 7.41
CA LEU A 25 2.02 -7.27 7.18
C LEU A 25 2.47 -7.90 5.86
N PHE A 26 2.31 -7.19 4.74
CA PHE A 26 2.52 -7.78 3.42
C PHE A 26 3.99 -7.91 3.05
N ARG A 27 4.85 -7.01 3.49
CA ARG A 27 6.29 -7.05 3.19
C ARG A 27 7.09 -7.51 4.41
N GLY A 28 6.69 -7.11 5.61
CA GLY A 28 7.39 -7.53 6.81
C GLY A 28 7.26 -9.02 7.12
N ILE A 29 6.05 -9.58 6.96
CA ILE A 29 5.77 -10.98 7.32
C ILE A 29 5.74 -11.87 6.10
N LEU A 30 4.96 -11.50 5.07
CA LEU A 30 4.78 -12.37 3.90
C LEU A 30 5.98 -12.36 2.97
N LEU A 31 6.60 -11.20 2.75
CA LEU A 31 7.71 -11.08 1.82
C LEU A 31 9.05 -11.48 2.48
N PHE A 32 9.31 -11.02 3.70
CA PHE A 32 10.56 -11.27 4.42
C PHE A 32 10.30 -12.04 5.71
N PRO A 33 9.96 -13.33 5.64
CA PRO A 33 9.71 -14.10 6.85
C PRO A 33 10.98 -14.26 7.70
N GLY A 34 10.83 -14.15 9.03
CA GLY A 34 11.94 -14.33 9.95
C GLY A 34 12.98 -13.23 9.91
N ASN A 35 12.59 -12.00 9.58
CA ASN A 35 13.47 -10.82 9.50
C ASN A 35 14.60 -10.95 8.48
N LYS A 36 14.46 -11.81 7.48
CA LYS A 36 15.43 -11.94 6.40
C LYS A 36 15.30 -10.74 5.46
N ARG A 37 16.43 -10.33 4.86
CA ARG A 37 16.46 -9.22 3.91
C ARG A 37 16.42 -9.65 2.45
N ASN A 38 16.35 -10.95 2.20
CA ASN A 38 16.20 -11.50 0.85
C ASN A 38 14.90 -12.28 0.75
N THR A 39 14.36 -12.33 -0.46
CA THR A 39 13.11 -13.03 -0.73
C THR A 39 13.13 -13.59 -2.15
N THR A 40 12.09 -14.32 -2.50
CA THR A 40 11.94 -14.96 -3.80
C THR A 40 10.87 -14.26 -4.63
N TRP A 41 10.91 -14.47 -5.95
CA TRP A 41 9.86 -13.95 -6.83
C TRP A 41 8.49 -14.55 -6.53
N VAL A 42 8.45 -15.82 -6.06
CA VAL A 42 7.19 -16.45 -5.64
C VAL A 42 6.55 -15.65 -4.51
N ARG A 43 7.33 -15.24 -3.52
CA ARG A 43 6.82 -14.43 -2.41
C ARG A 43 6.39 -13.05 -2.86
N VAL A 44 7.10 -12.45 -3.82
CA VAL A 44 6.71 -11.18 -4.43
C VAL A 44 5.31 -11.29 -5.05
N VAL A 45 5.09 -12.34 -5.85
CA VAL A 45 3.81 -12.55 -6.52
C VAL A 45 2.69 -12.83 -5.51
N ILE A 46 2.95 -13.68 -4.51
CA ILE A 46 1.96 -14.01 -3.48
C ILE A 46 1.60 -12.75 -2.68
N SER A 47 2.60 -11.99 -2.25
CA SER A 47 2.37 -10.75 -1.50
C SER A 47 1.55 -9.75 -2.31
N ALA A 48 1.86 -9.60 -3.60
CA ALA A 48 1.14 -8.69 -4.49
C ALA A 48 -0.31 -9.12 -4.69
N LEU A 49 -0.56 -10.42 -4.92
CA LEU A 49 -1.92 -10.93 -5.11
C LEU A 49 -2.76 -10.76 -3.85
N LEU A 50 -2.22 -11.11 -2.69
CA LEU A 50 -2.94 -10.97 -1.43
C LEU A 50 -3.21 -9.50 -1.11
N PHE A 51 -2.24 -8.62 -1.36
CA PHE A 51 -2.43 -7.18 -1.20
C PHE A 51 -3.61 -6.70 -2.06
N GLY A 52 -3.65 -7.11 -3.32
CA GLY A 52 -4.75 -6.73 -4.21
C GLY A 52 -6.09 -7.26 -3.75
N LEU A 53 -6.14 -8.52 -3.29
CA LEU A 53 -7.39 -9.17 -2.89
C LEU A 53 -7.98 -8.57 -1.61
N VAL A 54 -7.16 -8.19 -0.63
CA VAL A 54 -7.68 -7.62 0.62
C VAL A 54 -8.27 -6.22 0.42
N HIS A 55 -7.97 -5.56 -0.69
CA HIS A 55 -8.59 -4.28 -1.03
C HIS A 55 -9.98 -4.43 -1.65
N THR A 56 -10.52 -5.67 -1.69
CA THR A 56 -11.87 -5.99 -2.16
C THR A 56 -12.19 -5.35 -3.52
N PRO A 57 -11.39 -5.65 -4.57
CA PRO A 57 -11.64 -5.08 -5.89
C PRO A 57 -12.99 -5.54 -6.44
N THR A 58 -13.73 -4.61 -7.04
CA THR A 58 -15.08 -4.87 -7.55
C THR A 58 -15.10 -5.13 -9.04
N ASP A 59 -14.01 -4.84 -9.75
CA ASP A 59 -13.88 -5.07 -11.19
C ASP A 59 -12.44 -5.40 -11.55
N PHE A 60 -12.22 -5.74 -12.83
CA PHE A 60 -10.90 -6.11 -13.31
C PHE A 60 -9.90 -4.98 -13.21
N LEU A 61 -10.34 -3.75 -13.49
CA LEU A 61 -9.43 -2.59 -13.44
C LEU A 61 -8.95 -2.31 -12.03
N SER A 62 -9.84 -2.35 -11.04
CA SER A 62 -9.43 -2.15 -9.65
C SER A 62 -8.55 -3.30 -9.16
N PHE A 63 -8.85 -4.54 -9.54
CA PHE A 63 -8.01 -5.69 -9.23
C PHE A 63 -6.60 -5.50 -9.80
N TYR A 64 -6.51 -5.16 -11.08
CA TYR A 64 -5.23 -4.92 -11.74
C TYR A 64 -4.46 -3.81 -11.06
N THR A 65 -5.14 -2.72 -10.69
CA THR A 65 -4.51 -1.57 -10.03
C THR A 65 -3.92 -1.95 -8.67
N TYR A 66 -4.69 -2.62 -7.82
CA TYR A 66 -4.22 -2.98 -6.48
C TYR A 66 -3.15 -4.05 -6.52
N VAL A 67 -3.27 -5.05 -7.39
CA VAL A 67 -2.22 -6.07 -7.56
C VAL A 67 -0.96 -5.43 -8.13
N GLY A 68 -1.11 -4.52 -9.10
CA GLY A 68 0.01 -3.79 -9.67
C GLY A 68 0.76 -2.97 -8.62
N MET A 69 0.03 -2.25 -7.76
CA MET A 69 0.62 -1.53 -6.64
C MET A 69 1.35 -2.48 -5.69
N GLY A 70 0.71 -3.59 -5.35
CA GLY A 70 1.31 -4.61 -4.49
C GLY A 70 2.60 -5.16 -5.09
N PHE A 71 2.62 -5.38 -6.40
CA PHE A 71 3.81 -5.86 -7.10
C PHE A 71 4.93 -4.81 -7.06
N ILE A 72 4.63 -3.54 -7.35
CA ILE A 72 5.62 -2.46 -7.33
C ILE A 72 6.24 -2.32 -5.94
N PHE A 73 5.42 -2.32 -4.90
CA PHE A 73 5.91 -2.19 -3.52
C PHE A 73 6.76 -3.41 -3.12
N SER A 74 6.33 -4.61 -3.49
CA SER A 74 7.09 -5.83 -3.19
C SER A 74 8.40 -5.88 -3.96
N TYR A 75 8.38 -5.47 -5.23
CA TYR A 75 9.59 -5.42 -6.05
C TYR A 75 10.60 -4.43 -5.46
N ALA A 76 10.14 -3.24 -5.08
CA ALA A 76 11.01 -2.23 -4.48
C ALA A 76 11.63 -2.75 -3.17
N ALA A 77 10.82 -3.39 -2.33
CA ALA A 77 11.29 -3.98 -1.08
C ALA A 77 12.31 -5.10 -1.34
N LYS A 78 12.03 -5.98 -2.31
CA LYS A 78 12.94 -7.06 -2.68
C LYS A 78 14.28 -6.52 -3.16
N LYS A 79 14.25 -5.52 -4.05
CA LYS A 79 15.45 -4.95 -4.65
C LYS A 79 16.37 -4.31 -3.60
N ARG A 80 15.77 -3.66 -2.60
CA ARG A 80 16.53 -2.98 -1.53
C ARG A 80 16.74 -3.84 -0.29
N GLY A 81 16.07 -4.99 -0.20
CA GLY A 81 16.10 -5.81 1.01
C GLY A 81 15.53 -5.09 2.24
N SER A 82 14.49 -4.28 2.06
CA SER A 82 14.00 -3.37 3.09
C SER A 82 12.49 -3.15 2.96
N VAL A 83 11.77 -3.35 4.07
CA VAL A 83 10.34 -3.01 4.17
C VAL A 83 10.14 -1.49 4.13
N GLU A 84 11.09 -0.74 4.66
CA GLU A 84 11.01 0.71 4.76
C GLU A 84 10.85 1.37 3.39
N VAL A 85 11.48 0.82 2.36
CA VAL A 85 11.34 1.33 0.98
C VAL A 85 9.91 1.19 0.50
N ALA A 86 9.26 0.05 0.77
CA ALA A 86 7.86 -0.16 0.42
C ALA A 86 6.95 0.79 1.21
N ILE A 87 7.25 1.03 2.48
CA ILE A 87 6.51 1.99 3.29
C ILE A 87 6.58 3.39 2.68
N VAL A 88 7.77 3.83 2.25
CA VAL A 88 7.93 5.15 1.63
C VAL A 88 7.13 5.25 0.32
N TYR A 89 7.21 4.24 -0.54
CA TYR A 89 6.47 4.24 -1.80
C TYR A 89 4.96 4.24 -1.55
N HIS A 90 4.49 3.43 -0.60
CA HIS A 90 3.07 3.37 -0.25
C HIS A 90 2.59 4.70 0.34
N PHE A 91 3.38 5.29 1.25
CA PHE A 91 3.11 6.60 1.80
C PHE A 91 2.96 7.65 0.70
N LEU A 92 3.92 7.71 -0.24
CA LEU A 92 3.88 8.69 -1.32
C LEU A 92 2.67 8.47 -2.23
N ASN A 93 2.34 7.22 -2.52
CA ASN A 93 1.17 6.89 -3.33
C ASN A 93 -0.12 7.37 -2.65
N ASN A 94 -0.27 7.11 -1.37
CA ASN A 94 -1.48 7.51 -0.63
C ASN A 94 -1.53 9.01 -0.41
N LEU A 95 -0.39 9.67 -0.20
CA LEU A 95 -0.32 11.12 -0.11
C LEU A 95 -0.77 11.77 -1.41
N PHE A 96 -0.28 11.27 -2.55
CA PHE A 96 -0.67 11.78 -3.86
C PHE A 96 -2.18 11.62 -4.07
N GLY A 97 -2.73 10.44 -3.75
CA GLY A 97 -4.17 10.20 -3.86
C GLY A 97 -4.99 11.10 -2.94
N PHE A 98 -4.52 11.33 -1.73
CA PHE A 98 -5.21 12.20 -0.78
C PHE A 98 -5.24 13.65 -1.29
N ILE A 99 -4.12 14.14 -1.82
CA ILE A 99 -4.05 15.48 -2.40
C ILE A 99 -5.00 15.60 -3.61
N GLN A 100 -5.07 14.58 -4.46
CA GLN A 100 -6.01 14.56 -5.59
C GLN A 100 -7.46 14.69 -5.12
N ILE A 101 -7.84 13.98 -4.06
CA ILE A 101 -9.19 14.06 -3.50
C ILE A 101 -9.48 15.47 -3.00
N LEU A 102 -8.53 16.09 -2.28
CA LEU A 102 -8.69 17.46 -1.79
C LEU A 102 -8.88 18.46 -2.93
N LEU A 103 -8.07 18.32 -3.99
CA LEU A 103 -8.18 19.20 -5.15
C LEU A 103 -9.52 19.04 -5.86
N LEU A 104 -9.99 17.80 -6.03
CA LEU A 104 -11.30 17.55 -6.64
C LEU A 104 -12.43 18.17 -5.82
N GLN A 105 -12.37 18.03 -4.49
CA GLN A 105 -13.38 18.63 -3.62
C GLN A 105 -13.41 20.15 -3.71
N SER A 106 -12.25 20.78 -3.88
CA SER A 106 -12.17 22.23 -4.01
C SER A 106 -12.75 22.76 -5.32
N LEU A 107 -12.88 21.90 -6.33
CA LEU A 107 -13.46 22.26 -7.64
C LEU A 107 -14.98 22.05 -7.69
N LEU A 108 -15.54 21.34 -6.72
CA LEU A 108 -16.98 21.09 -6.64
C LEU A 108 -17.66 22.11 -5.73
#